data_12483082ed3844e450d8558e9175365f
#
_entry.id   12483082ed3844e450d8558e9175365f
#
_cell.length_a   1.000
_cell.length_b   1.000
_cell.length_c   1.000
_cell.angle_alpha   90.00
_cell.angle_beta   90.00
_cell.angle_gamma   90.00
#
_symmetry.space_group_name_H-M   'P 1'
#
loop_
_entity.id
_entity.type
_entity.pdbx_description
1 polymer ?
#
loop_
_entity_poly.entity_id
_entity_poly.type
_entity_poly.pdbx_seq_one_letter_code
_entity_poly.pdbx_strand_id
1 'polypeptide(L)'
;MPIKTKVKIVAIAKDEAAYFADWVFHHLYFGFDAIDIYLNRTSDNSKDVLEKITTHHPNVNFQYADWLDTCPDAVGKFLQYCVYAKAFAEEKAKSEYTHILFIDIDEMWTPQ
;
A
#
# COMPACT_ATOMS: atom_id res chain seq x y z
N MET A 1 -23.35 -12.54 -15.58
CA MET A 1 -22.81 -11.18 -15.53
C MET A 1 -21.31 -11.21 -15.42
N PRO A 2 -20.58 -10.40 -16.18
CA PRO A 2 -19.14 -10.34 -16.04
C PRO A 2 -18.77 -9.80 -14.65
N ILE A 3 -17.76 -10.39 -14.03
CA ILE A 3 -17.25 -9.91 -12.76
C ILE A 3 -16.49 -8.61 -13.03
N LYS A 4 -16.90 -7.54 -12.34
CA LYS A 4 -16.21 -6.27 -12.47
C LYS A 4 -14.80 -6.39 -11.88
N THR A 5 -13.79 -5.98 -12.64
CA THR A 5 -12.41 -5.97 -12.17
C THR A 5 -12.25 -4.92 -11.07
N LYS A 6 -11.75 -5.36 -9.93
CA LYS A 6 -11.41 -4.48 -8.80
C LYS A 6 -9.96 -4.69 -8.44
N VAL A 7 -9.19 -3.63 -8.46
CA VAL A 7 -7.74 -3.70 -8.23
C VAL A 7 -7.38 -2.90 -6.99
N LYS A 8 -6.64 -3.54 -6.09
CA LYS A 8 -6.08 -2.91 -4.90
C LYS A 8 -4.57 -2.78 -5.07
N ILE A 9 -4.03 -1.62 -4.74
CA ILE A 9 -2.60 -1.42 -4.69
C ILE A 9 -2.12 -1.59 -3.25
N VAL A 10 -1.00 -2.29 -3.08
CA VAL A 10 -0.33 -2.44 -1.79
C VAL A 10 1.10 -1.94 -1.93
N ALA A 11 1.52 -1.08 -1.03
CA ALA A 11 2.86 -0.51 -1.01
C ALA A 11 3.46 -0.53 0.38
N ILE A 12 4.78 -0.60 0.44
CA ILE A 12 5.55 -0.43 1.67
C ILE A 12 6.30 0.89 1.55
N ALA A 13 6.29 1.69 2.61
CA ALA A 13 6.93 2.99 2.58
C ALA A 13 7.76 3.23 3.84
N LYS A 14 8.86 3.96 3.66
CA LYS A 14 9.70 4.43 4.76
C LYS A 14 10.15 5.85 4.42
N ASP A 15 9.73 6.82 5.26
CA ASP A 15 10.14 8.22 5.12
C ASP A 15 9.87 8.80 3.73
N GLU A 16 8.70 8.49 3.16
CA GLU A 16 8.33 8.92 1.82
C GLU A 16 7.14 9.90 1.81
N ALA A 17 6.94 10.64 2.89
CA ALA A 17 5.81 11.56 3.04
C ALA A 17 5.70 12.55 1.89
N ALA A 18 6.82 13.02 1.35
CA ALA A 18 6.83 14.00 0.27
C ALA A 18 6.19 13.49 -1.03
N TYR A 19 6.11 12.17 -1.20
CA TYR A 19 5.64 11.57 -2.45
C TYR A 19 4.22 11.01 -2.36
N PHE A 20 3.65 10.89 -1.16
CA PHE A 20 2.37 10.20 -0.99
C PHE A 20 1.22 10.86 -1.74
N ALA A 21 1.11 12.19 -1.68
CA ALA A 21 -0.02 12.86 -2.32
C ALA A 21 -0.03 12.61 -3.83
N ASP A 22 1.08 12.85 -4.50
CA ASP A 22 1.18 12.65 -5.93
C ASP A 22 0.97 11.18 -6.31
N TRP A 23 1.58 10.27 -5.57
CA TRP A 23 1.50 8.83 -5.83
C TRP A 23 0.06 8.31 -5.67
N VAL A 24 -0.60 8.70 -4.58
CA VAL A 24 -1.98 8.27 -4.31
C VAL A 24 -2.93 8.84 -5.36
N PHE A 25 -2.86 10.15 -5.62
CA PHE A 25 -3.78 10.78 -6.56
C PHE A 25 -3.56 10.27 -7.99
N HIS A 26 -2.31 10.00 -8.37
CA HIS A 26 -1.99 9.39 -9.66
C HIS A 26 -2.73 8.07 -9.84
N HIS A 27 -2.65 7.17 -8.85
CA HIS A 27 -3.26 5.85 -8.97
C HIS A 27 -4.78 5.89 -8.85
N LEU A 28 -5.33 6.78 -8.03
CA LEU A 28 -6.78 6.97 -7.99
C LEU A 28 -7.31 7.52 -9.31
N TYR A 29 -6.56 8.42 -9.94
CA TYR A 29 -6.94 8.97 -11.24
C TYR A 29 -7.05 7.88 -12.31
N PHE A 30 -6.16 6.89 -12.29
CA PHE A 30 -6.21 5.78 -13.24
C PHE A 30 -7.23 4.71 -12.86
N GLY A 31 -8.00 4.90 -11.80
CA GLY A 31 -9.15 4.05 -11.51
C GLY A 31 -8.86 2.84 -10.62
N PHE A 32 -7.74 2.83 -9.90
CA PHE A 32 -7.53 1.78 -8.91
C PHE A 32 -8.55 1.93 -7.78
N ASP A 33 -9.10 0.82 -7.33
CA ASP A 33 -10.25 0.82 -6.41
C ASP A 33 -9.87 1.07 -4.96
N ALA A 34 -8.68 0.65 -4.56
CA ALA A 34 -8.20 0.85 -3.20
C ALA A 34 -6.68 0.87 -3.12
N ILE A 35 -6.17 1.50 -2.08
CA ILE A 35 -4.74 1.59 -1.83
C ILE A 35 -4.49 1.31 -0.34
N ASP A 36 -3.59 0.37 -0.05
CA ASP A 36 -3.11 0.11 1.30
C ASP A 36 -1.62 0.39 1.38
N ILE A 37 -1.22 1.22 2.33
CA ILE A 37 0.17 1.58 2.54
C ILE A 37 0.64 1.06 3.90
N TYR A 38 1.74 0.32 3.90
CA TYR A 38 2.37 -0.19 5.11
C TYR A 38 3.59 0.65 5.42
N LEU A 39 3.59 1.29 6.60
CA LEU A 39 4.69 2.14 7.04
C LEU A 39 5.67 1.32 7.88
N ASN A 40 6.94 1.34 7.51
CA ASN A 40 7.99 0.64 8.22
C ASN A 40 9.08 1.61 8.69
N ARG A 41 9.26 1.73 9.99
CA ARG A 41 10.31 2.55 10.61
C ARG A 41 10.31 4.00 10.12
N THR A 42 9.14 4.56 9.89
CA THR A 42 8.99 5.92 9.40
C THR A 42 9.22 6.93 10.52
N SER A 43 10.10 7.90 10.29
CA SER A 43 10.41 8.96 11.25
C SER A 43 10.00 10.35 10.78
N ASP A 44 9.49 10.49 9.57
CA ASP A 44 9.03 11.76 9.01
C ASP A 44 7.53 11.98 9.35
N ASN A 45 6.88 12.93 8.68
CA ASN A 45 5.47 13.23 8.89
C ASN A 45 4.52 12.38 8.04
N SER A 46 4.94 11.18 7.64
CA SER A 46 4.12 10.27 6.82
C SER A 46 2.74 10.03 7.42
N LYS A 47 2.66 9.81 8.73
CA LYS A 47 1.38 9.56 9.39
C LYS A 47 0.42 10.74 9.19
N ASP A 48 0.90 11.96 9.42
CA ASP A 48 0.07 13.15 9.29
C ASP A 48 -0.43 13.35 7.86
N VAL A 49 0.45 13.14 6.89
CA VAL A 49 0.09 13.24 5.48
C VAL A 49 -0.96 12.20 5.12
N LEU A 50 -0.76 10.95 5.52
CA LEU A 50 -1.70 9.87 5.21
C LEU A 50 -3.03 10.03 5.93
N GLU A 51 -3.04 10.53 7.16
CA GLU A 51 -4.29 10.80 7.86
C GLU A 51 -5.16 11.81 7.10
N LYS A 52 -4.53 12.85 6.54
CA LYS A 52 -5.26 13.83 5.72
C LYS A 52 -5.80 13.19 4.45
N ILE A 53 -4.99 12.37 3.79
CA ILE A 53 -5.41 11.70 2.56
C ILE A 53 -6.57 10.75 2.84
N THR A 54 -6.47 9.93 3.87
CA THR A 54 -7.51 8.94 4.18
C THR A 54 -8.82 9.57 4.64
N THR A 55 -8.75 10.76 5.24
CA THR A 55 -9.95 11.50 5.62
C THR A 55 -10.80 11.87 4.41
N HIS A 56 -10.17 12.21 3.28
CA HIS A 56 -10.86 12.59 2.06
C HIS A 56 -11.06 11.42 1.09
N HIS A 57 -10.35 10.32 1.27
CA HIS A 57 -10.40 9.17 0.38
C HIS A 57 -10.53 7.88 1.20
N PRO A 58 -11.76 7.45 1.52
CA PRO A 58 -11.97 6.29 2.40
C PRO A 58 -11.47 4.97 1.82
N ASN A 59 -11.17 4.92 0.52
CA ASN A 59 -10.60 3.74 -0.11
C ASN A 59 -9.06 3.68 -0.01
N VAL A 60 -8.44 4.67 0.65
CA VAL A 60 -7.01 4.66 0.94
C VAL A 60 -6.83 4.39 2.43
N ASN A 61 -6.01 3.40 2.76
CA ASN A 61 -5.74 3.02 4.14
C ASN A 61 -4.24 2.89 4.36
N PHE A 62 -3.83 3.04 5.61
CA PHE A 62 -2.43 2.80 5.97
C PHE A 62 -2.36 2.16 7.35
N GLN A 63 -1.26 1.45 7.59
CA GLN A 63 -0.98 0.85 8.88
C GLN A 63 0.52 0.72 9.07
N TYR A 64 0.95 0.59 10.32
CA TYR A 64 2.35 0.37 10.62
C TYR A 64 2.68 -1.11 10.49
N ALA A 65 3.85 -1.38 9.92
CA ALA A 65 4.38 -2.73 9.80
C ALA A 65 5.62 -2.93 10.66
N ASP A 66 5.72 -2.19 11.77
CA ASP A 66 6.89 -2.23 12.65
C ASP A 66 7.03 -3.58 13.38
N TRP A 67 5.99 -4.40 13.37
CA TRP A 67 6.05 -5.78 13.87
C TRP A 67 7.14 -6.59 13.15
N LEU A 68 7.57 -6.13 11.99
CA LEU A 68 8.67 -6.76 11.25
C LEU A 68 10.01 -6.59 11.97
N ASP A 69 10.13 -5.63 12.88
CA ASP A 69 11.35 -5.40 13.64
C ASP A 69 11.67 -6.55 14.59
N THR A 70 10.67 -7.39 14.88
CA THR A 70 10.88 -8.59 15.69
C THR A 70 11.39 -9.77 14.87
N CYS A 71 11.48 -9.62 13.56
CA CYS A 71 11.98 -10.67 12.68
C CYS A 71 13.51 -10.70 12.69
N PRO A 72 14.14 -11.89 12.54
CA PRO A 72 15.59 -11.99 12.45
C PRO A 72 16.15 -11.15 11.31
N ASP A 73 17.38 -10.66 11.47
CA ASP A 73 18.06 -9.82 10.47
C ASP A 73 18.11 -10.45 9.09
N ALA A 74 18.19 -11.78 9.02
CA ALA A 74 18.17 -12.48 7.75
C ALA A 74 16.90 -12.21 6.95
N VAL A 75 15.83 -11.78 7.61
CA VAL A 75 14.55 -11.47 6.98
C VAL A 75 14.55 -10.05 6.42
N GLY A 76 15.53 -9.22 6.76
CA GLY A 76 15.57 -7.82 6.29
C GLY A 76 15.44 -7.69 4.79
N LYS A 77 16.12 -8.57 4.02
CA LYS A 77 16.01 -8.61 2.57
C LYS A 77 14.65 -9.09 2.09
N PHE A 78 13.92 -9.81 2.93
CA PHE A 78 12.64 -10.41 2.59
C PHE A 78 11.48 -9.68 3.27
N LEU A 79 11.76 -8.56 3.94
CA LEU A 79 10.76 -7.76 4.62
C LEU A 79 9.57 -7.44 3.72
N GLN A 80 9.87 -6.99 2.52
CA GLN A 80 8.88 -6.65 1.51
C GLN A 80 8.00 -7.85 1.18
N TYR A 81 8.61 -9.02 1.02
CA TYR A 81 7.87 -10.25 0.72
C TYR A 81 6.95 -10.65 1.88
N CYS A 82 7.40 -10.46 3.12
CA CYS A 82 6.57 -10.80 4.28
C CYS A 82 5.32 -9.92 4.34
N VAL A 83 5.47 -8.61 4.11
CA VAL A 83 4.33 -7.69 4.10
C VAL A 83 3.38 -8.03 2.95
N TYR A 84 3.92 -8.26 1.77
CA TYR A 84 3.10 -8.58 0.61
C TYR A 84 2.37 -9.90 0.78
N ALA A 85 3.04 -10.91 1.33
CA ALA A 85 2.41 -12.19 1.60
C ALA A 85 1.25 -12.07 2.58
N LYS A 86 1.43 -11.28 3.64
CA LYS A 86 0.37 -11.03 4.62
C LYS A 86 -0.81 -10.31 3.98
N ALA A 87 -0.53 -9.24 3.22
CA ALA A 87 -1.57 -8.48 2.54
C ALA A 87 -2.34 -9.35 1.56
N PHE A 88 -1.65 -10.17 0.81
CA PHE A 88 -2.28 -11.09 -0.14
C PHE A 88 -3.19 -12.09 0.57
N ALA A 89 -2.71 -12.69 1.66
CA ALA A 89 -3.48 -13.67 2.41
C ALA A 89 -4.75 -13.05 3.00
N GLU A 90 -4.66 -11.84 3.54
CA GLU A 90 -5.81 -11.13 4.10
C GLU A 90 -6.85 -10.83 3.01
N GLU A 91 -6.43 -10.36 1.84
CA GLU A 91 -7.36 -10.06 0.77
C GLU A 91 -7.97 -11.31 0.16
N LYS A 92 -7.19 -12.39 0.05
CA LYS A 92 -7.72 -13.66 -0.43
C LYS A 92 -8.84 -14.16 0.47
N ALA A 93 -8.70 -13.97 1.78
CA ALA A 93 -9.74 -14.38 2.74
C ALA A 93 -11.00 -13.52 2.60
N LYS A 94 -10.86 -12.24 2.31
CA LYS A 94 -12.00 -11.32 2.16
C LYS A 94 -12.67 -11.39 0.80
N SER A 95 -11.91 -11.70 -0.25
CA SER A 95 -12.40 -11.79 -1.63
C SER A 95 -13.07 -10.50 -2.14
N GLU A 96 -12.64 -9.34 -1.64
CA GLU A 96 -13.20 -8.05 -2.05
C GLU A 96 -12.65 -7.55 -3.39
N TYR A 97 -11.43 -7.95 -3.73
CA TYR A 97 -10.74 -7.46 -4.92
C TYR A 97 -10.37 -8.61 -5.83
N THR A 98 -10.42 -8.37 -7.14
CA THR A 98 -10.07 -9.38 -8.13
C THR A 98 -8.56 -9.43 -8.38
N HIS A 99 -7.86 -8.32 -8.13
CA HIS A 99 -6.42 -8.22 -8.38
C HIS A 99 -5.75 -7.39 -7.29
N ILE A 100 -4.50 -7.75 -6.98
CA ILE A 100 -3.65 -6.97 -6.08
C ILE A 100 -2.38 -6.62 -6.85
N LEU A 101 -2.02 -5.35 -6.85
CA LEU A 101 -0.79 -4.86 -7.46
C LEU A 101 0.15 -4.36 -6.37
N PHE A 102 1.36 -4.90 -6.35
CA PHE A 102 2.41 -4.44 -5.43
C PHE A 102 3.32 -3.47 -6.18
N ILE A 103 3.40 -2.23 -5.67
CA ILE A 103 4.17 -1.18 -6.35
C ILE A 103 4.77 -0.26 -5.30
N ASP A 104 6.03 0.15 -5.51
CA ASP A 104 6.72 1.04 -4.58
C ASP A 104 6.28 2.48 -4.73
N ILE A 105 6.48 3.30 -3.68
CA ILE A 105 6.06 4.70 -3.69
C ILE A 105 6.85 5.53 -4.72
N ASP A 106 8.07 5.11 -5.06
CA ASP A 106 8.87 5.79 -6.08
C ASP A 106 8.53 5.33 -7.51
N GLU A 107 7.55 4.45 -7.66
CA GLU A 107 7.10 3.94 -8.95
C GLU A 107 5.66 4.36 -9.20
N MET A 108 5.35 4.70 -10.44
CA MET A 108 3.98 5.03 -10.84
C MET A 108 3.56 4.16 -12.00
N TRP A 109 2.44 3.45 -11.80
CA TRP A 109 1.86 2.67 -12.88
C TRP A 109 1.33 3.61 -13.97
N THR A 110 1.59 3.27 -15.22
CA THR A 110 1.04 4.01 -16.36
C THR A 110 0.51 3.02 -17.40
N PRO A 111 -0.59 3.34 -18.07
CA PRO A 111 -1.09 2.48 -19.15
C PRO A 111 -0.12 2.53 -20.34
N GLN A 112 -0.04 1.42 -21.04
CA GLN A 112 0.77 1.33 -22.26
C GLN A 112 -0.09 1.56 -23.51
#